data_3355a20e297d408b3e2ca8a9fccb5038
#
_entry.id   3355a20e297d408b3e2ca8a9fccb5038
#
_cell.length_a   1.000
_cell.length_b   1.000
_cell.length_c   1.000
_cell.angle_alpha   90.00
_cell.angle_beta   90.00
_cell.angle_gamma   90.00
#
_symmetry.space_group_name_H-M   'P 1'
#
loop_
_entity.id
_entity.type
_entity.pdbx_description
1 polymer ?
#
loop_
_entity_poly.entity_id
_entity_poly.type
_entity_poly.pdbx_seq_one_letter_code
_entity_poly.pdbx_strand_id
1 'polypeptide(L)'
;MHTRLHITPAITLGLLLILAGCASTQKRYDKAQDLEVQGRYAEAAEYYIKVLKKEAEWEGASERLREAGNHAVAFFLDEAEAARLEGNYDVALRALDHLDKLRAGAAGVGVTLDVPGDYAAYRQELAEMAVEALLRRAERAEQAGHWREALDAYERAARYTDDPDRLAEFARLQANVLLQWAEYDFDREYYRAGFDRAQHALDLLGPGHPLAERALALQEATLEAGTRFVAFLPFWRTEDVDRHAPRNLVPDLNDVLLYEHWSAPLLFIAAADPVQLRRELRRLRYDRTVITRRQAAEIGRVVAADYVVVGEWTVFERQERNLKEKTRKARMKGRRATTGGSTDTTYIEQSFRLEFEAELTFRIIDPHTRREVDHGTARAEVSGRVTRGVFAGDYRDLDLSGSQLSLFEDDERLAEDELGDELVDTLAARLAEHVYDHLLRLIP
;
A
#
# COMPACT_ATOMS: atom_id res chain seq x y z
N MET A 1 -39.45 39.81 -56.20
CA MET A 1 -39.63 39.18 -54.86
C MET A 1 -38.87 37.89 -54.82
N HIS A 2 -37.63 37.88 -54.29
CA HIS A 2 -36.84 36.66 -54.12
C HIS A 2 -36.76 36.34 -52.63
N THR A 3 -37.50 35.32 -52.21
CA THR A 3 -37.49 34.76 -50.83
C THR A 3 -36.28 33.84 -50.72
N ARG A 4 -35.24 34.27 -50.01
CA ARG A 4 -34.10 33.43 -49.61
C ARG A 4 -34.55 32.54 -48.42
N LEU A 5 -34.61 31.22 -48.63
CA LEU A 5 -34.74 30.24 -47.58
C LEU A 5 -33.42 30.16 -46.77
N HIS A 6 -33.40 30.65 -45.55
CA HIS A 6 -32.34 30.45 -44.61
C HIS A 6 -32.47 29.02 -44.00
N ILE A 7 -31.74 28.05 -44.57
CA ILE A 7 -31.60 26.72 -43.93
C ILE A 7 -30.61 26.91 -42.75
N THR A 8 -31.15 26.76 -41.55
CA THR A 8 -30.37 26.91 -40.31
C THR A 8 -29.30 25.82 -40.20
N PRO A 9 -28.01 26.14 -39.79
CA PRO A 9 -26.91 25.18 -39.73
C PRO A 9 -27.13 24.04 -38.74
N ALA A 10 -28.10 24.15 -37.81
CA ALA A 10 -28.47 23.09 -36.87
C ALA A 10 -29.12 21.86 -37.53
N ILE A 11 -29.87 22.06 -38.65
CA ILE A 11 -30.53 20.96 -39.36
C ILE A 11 -29.53 20.14 -40.18
N THR A 12 -28.49 20.80 -40.74
CA THR A 12 -27.43 20.11 -41.48
C THR A 12 -26.48 19.33 -40.60
N LEU A 13 -26.20 19.79 -39.38
CA LEU A 13 -25.36 19.06 -38.42
C LEU A 13 -26.07 17.80 -37.89
N GLY A 14 -27.37 17.85 -37.62
CA GLY A 14 -28.20 16.71 -37.22
C GLY A 14 -28.26 15.62 -38.29
N LEU A 15 -28.41 16.00 -39.56
CA LEU A 15 -28.47 15.04 -40.69
C LEU A 15 -27.12 14.34 -40.92
N LEU A 16 -25.99 15.06 -40.75
CA LEU A 16 -24.62 14.49 -40.85
C LEU A 16 -24.32 13.47 -39.75
N LEU A 17 -24.81 13.66 -38.52
CA LEU A 17 -24.64 12.75 -37.41
C LEU A 17 -25.44 11.44 -37.60
N ILE A 18 -26.65 11.53 -38.18
CA ILE A 18 -27.47 10.36 -38.50
C ILE A 18 -26.83 9.52 -39.61
N LEU A 19 -26.29 10.15 -40.68
CA LEU A 19 -25.61 9.44 -41.78
C LEU A 19 -24.29 8.78 -41.33
N ALA A 20 -23.52 9.38 -40.43
CA ALA A 20 -22.32 8.78 -39.85
C ALA A 20 -22.66 7.58 -38.95
N GLY A 21 -23.79 7.63 -38.27
CA GLY A 21 -24.32 6.52 -37.46
C GLY A 21 -24.64 5.28 -38.29
N CYS A 22 -25.41 5.44 -39.35
CA CYS A 22 -25.82 4.34 -40.24
C CYS A 22 -24.60 3.70 -40.96
N ALA A 23 -23.62 4.48 -41.40
CA ALA A 23 -22.42 3.95 -42.05
C ALA A 23 -21.61 3.02 -41.15
N SER A 24 -21.59 3.25 -39.82
CA SER A 24 -20.90 2.39 -38.87
C SER A 24 -21.69 1.11 -38.55
N THR A 25 -23.02 1.16 -38.56
CA THR A 25 -23.89 0.00 -38.36
C THR A 25 -23.84 -0.90 -39.58
N GLN A 26 -23.94 -0.35 -40.80
CA GLN A 26 -23.77 -1.07 -42.05
C GLN A 26 -22.44 -1.87 -42.08
N LYS A 27 -21.32 -1.22 -41.77
CA LYS A 27 -20.01 -1.90 -41.71
C LYS A 27 -19.98 -3.09 -40.75
N ARG A 28 -20.69 -3.00 -39.62
CA ARG A 28 -20.79 -4.13 -38.67
C ARG A 28 -21.65 -5.23 -39.22
N TYR A 29 -22.75 -4.89 -39.91
CA TYR A 29 -23.61 -5.85 -40.55
C TYR A 29 -22.87 -6.61 -41.67
N ASP A 30 -22.19 -5.89 -42.58
CA ASP A 30 -21.37 -6.49 -43.64
C ASP A 30 -20.28 -7.41 -43.06
N LYS A 31 -19.63 -6.97 -41.96
CA LYS A 31 -18.64 -7.78 -41.27
C LYS A 31 -19.23 -9.07 -40.69
N ALA A 32 -20.45 -9.02 -40.16
CA ALA A 32 -21.15 -10.21 -39.68
C ALA A 32 -21.41 -11.20 -40.83
N GLN A 33 -21.88 -10.72 -41.99
CA GLN A 33 -22.08 -11.52 -43.16
C GLN A 33 -20.79 -12.17 -43.68
N ASP A 34 -19.70 -11.43 -43.72
CA ASP A 34 -18.37 -11.93 -44.08
C ASP A 34 -17.93 -13.08 -43.16
N LEU A 35 -18.23 -12.98 -41.85
CA LEU A 35 -17.91 -13.99 -40.83
C LEU A 35 -18.78 -15.24 -41.01
N GLU A 36 -20.08 -15.07 -41.34
CA GLU A 36 -20.96 -16.22 -41.70
C GLU A 36 -20.42 -17.00 -42.90
N VAL A 37 -20.03 -16.33 -43.97
CA VAL A 37 -19.44 -16.94 -45.16
C VAL A 37 -18.17 -17.70 -44.80
N GLN A 38 -17.42 -17.26 -43.79
CA GLN A 38 -16.23 -17.95 -43.28
C GLN A 38 -16.55 -19.10 -42.31
N GLY A 39 -17.82 -19.34 -41.98
CA GLY A 39 -18.24 -20.33 -40.98
C GLY A 39 -17.99 -19.89 -39.52
N ARG A 40 -17.64 -18.61 -39.27
CA ARG A 40 -17.36 -18.06 -37.93
C ARG A 40 -18.64 -17.57 -37.30
N TYR A 41 -19.59 -18.46 -37.08
CA TYR A 41 -20.96 -18.13 -36.67
C TYR A 41 -21.06 -17.45 -35.32
N ALA A 42 -20.24 -17.83 -34.34
CA ALA A 42 -20.23 -17.19 -33.02
C ALA A 42 -19.86 -15.69 -33.10
N GLU A 43 -18.82 -15.39 -33.86
CA GLU A 43 -18.39 -13.99 -34.06
C GLU A 43 -19.41 -13.21 -34.91
N ALA A 44 -19.98 -13.84 -35.92
CA ALA A 44 -21.05 -13.23 -36.72
C ALA A 44 -22.24 -12.84 -35.86
N ALA A 45 -22.71 -13.73 -34.99
CA ALA A 45 -23.79 -13.49 -34.07
C ALA A 45 -23.48 -12.32 -33.10
N GLU A 46 -22.25 -12.22 -32.57
CA GLU A 46 -21.82 -11.08 -31.76
C GLU A 46 -21.88 -9.73 -32.52
N TYR A 47 -21.51 -9.75 -33.81
CA TYR A 47 -21.62 -8.54 -34.63
C TYR A 47 -23.08 -8.18 -34.91
N TYR A 48 -23.98 -9.13 -35.18
CA TYR A 48 -25.41 -8.88 -35.31
C TYR A 48 -26.00 -8.32 -34.00
N ILE A 49 -25.60 -8.83 -32.84
CA ILE A 49 -25.98 -8.26 -31.55
C ILE A 49 -25.55 -6.78 -31.44
N LYS A 50 -24.32 -6.44 -31.88
CA LYS A 50 -23.83 -5.06 -31.91
C LYS A 50 -24.60 -4.16 -32.87
N VAL A 51 -25.11 -4.71 -33.99
CA VAL A 51 -25.98 -4.00 -34.93
C VAL A 51 -27.32 -3.70 -34.25
N LEU A 52 -28.00 -4.74 -33.71
CA LEU A 52 -29.31 -4.60 -33.09
C LEU A 52 -29.32 -3.76 -31.80
N LYS A 53 -28.23 -3.78 -31.03
CA LYS A 53 -28.07 -2.85 -29.87
C LYS A 53 -28.06 -1.38 -30.30
N LYS A 54 -27.60 -1.09 -31.52
CA LYS A 54 -27.54 0.27 -32.02
C LYS A 54 -28.80 0.66 -32.79
N GLU A 55 -29.36 -0.26 -33.56
CA GLU A 55 -30.53 -0.07 -34.40
C GLU A 55 -31.39 -1.35 -34.33
N ALA A 56 -32.34 -1.35 -33.38
CA ALA A 56 -33.13 -2.55 -33.05
C ALA A 56 -33.97 -3.11 -34.23
N GLU A 57 -34.35 -2.25 -35.16
CA GLU A 57 -35.18 -2.59 -36.33
C GLU A 57 -34.32 -2.74 -37.63
N TRP A 58 -33.02 -3.03 -37.51
CA TRP A 58 -32.16 -3.22 -38.68
C TRP A 58 -32.64 -4.42 -39.50
N GLU A 59 -32.97 -4.15 -40.77
CA GLU A 59 -33.59 -5.13 -41.66
C GLU A 59 -32.76 -6.42 -41.79
N GLY A 60 -33.35 -7.54 -41.50
CA GLY A 60 -32.76 -8.89 -41.59
C GLY A 60 -31.78 -9.25 -40.47
N ALA A 61 -31.38 -8.30 -39.60
CA ALA A 61 -30.37 -8.60 -38.59
C ALA A 61 -30.85 -9.57 -37.51
N SER A 62 -32.10 -9.48 -37.09
CA SER A 62 -32.68 -10.39 -36.08
C SER A 62 -32.78 -11.85 -36.61
N GLU A 63 -33.13 -12.01 -37.85
CA GLU A 63 -33.21 -13.33 -38.49
C GLU A 63 -31.81 -13.95 -38.66
N ARG A 64 -30.87 -13.16 -39.20
CA ARG A 64 -29.46 -13.55 -39.29
C ARG A 64 -28.83 -13.86 -37.94
N LEU A 65 -29.14 -13.08 -36.92
CA LEU A 65 -28.67 -13.37 -35.55
C LEU A 65 -29.20 -14.73 -35.07
N ARG A 66 -30.46 -15.04 -35.34
CA ARG A 66 -31.04 -16.36 -34.97
C ARG A 66 -30.35 -17.49 -35.70
N GLU A 67 -30.15 -17.37 -37.01
CA GLU A 67 -29.48 -18.42 -37.82
C GLU A 67 -28.02 -18.61 -37.36
N ALA A 68 -27.21 -17.56 -37.37
CA ALA A 68 -25.80 -17.64 -36.96
C ALA A 68 -25.66 -18.01 -35.46
N GLY A 69 -26.57 -17.53 -34.62
CA GLY A 69 -26.62 -17.88 -33.21
C GLY A 69 -26.90 -19.36 -32.96
N ASN A 70 -27.85 -19.96 -33.70
CA ASN A 70 -28.15 -21.38 -33.57
C ASN A 70 -27.01 -22.27 -34.10
N HIS A 71 -26.30 -21.86 -35.16
CA HIS A 71 -25.05 -22.53 -35.56
C HIS A 71 -23.97 -22.43 -34.49
N ALA A 72 -23.81 -21.28 -33.85
CA ALA A 72 -22.88 -21.09 -32.75
C ALA A 72 -23.26 -21.92 -31.49
N VAL A 73 -24.55 -22.06 -31.19
CA VAL A 73 -25.04 -22.96 -30.13
C VAL A 73 -24.60 -24.39 -30.38
N ALA A 74 -24.85 -24.92 -31.59
CA ALA A 74 -24.42 -26.28 -31.96
C ALA A 74 -22.89 -26.43 -31.83
N PHE A 75 -22.12 -25.48 -32.36
CA PHE A 75 -20.67 -25.47 -32.26
C PHE A 75 -20.16 -25.53 -30.81
N PHE A 76 -20.68 -24.69 -29.92
CA PHE A 76 -20.25 -24.71 -28.52
C PHE A 76 -20.65 -25.97 -27.77
N LEU A 77 -21.81 -26.55 -28.09
CA LEU A 77 -22.22 -27.82 -27.50
C LEU A 77 -21.33 -28.98 -27.97
N ASP A 78 -20.98 -29.03 -29.27
CA ASP A 78 -20.06 -30.01 -29.82
C ASP A 78 -18.65 -29.86 -29.22
N GLU A 79 -18.16 -28.63 -29.07
CA GLU A 79 -16.88 -28.35 -28.41
C GLU A 79 -16.89 -28.79 -26.94
N ALA A 80 -17.96 -28.50 -26.20
CA ALA A 80 -18.11 -28.93 -24.83
C ALA A 80 -18.14 -30.47 -24.70
N GLU A 81 -18.88 -31.16 -25.57
CA GLU A 81 -18.95 -32.62 -25.56
C GLU A 81 -17.62 -33.26 -25.92
N ALA A 82 -16.91 -32.76 -26.94
CA ALA A 82 -15.59 -33.25 -27.31
C ALA A 82 -14.60 -33.11 -26.13
N ALA A 83 -14.58 -31.93 -25.49
CA ALA A 83 -13.73 -31.68 -24.32
C ALA A 83 -14.12 -32.56 -23.10
N ARG A 84 -15.42 -32.82 -22.90
CA ARG A 84 -15.93 -33.74 -21.86
C ARG A 84 -15.40 -35.16 -22.07
N LEU A 85 -15.45 -35.66 -23.29
CA LEU A 85 -14.96 -37.01 -23.64
C LEU A 85 -13.44 -37.14 -23.43
N GLU A 86 -12.69 -36.05 -23.56
CA GLU A 86 -11.26 -36.01 -23.26
C GLU A 86 -10.96 -35.82 -21.76
N GLY A 87 -11.98 -35.62 -20.94
CA GLY A 87 -11.82 -35.30 -19.51
C GLY A 87 -11.37 -33.85 -19.24
N ASN A 88 -11.42 -32.98 -20.25
CA ASN A 88 -11.02 -31.56 -20.16
C ASN A 88 -12.21 -30.69 -19.75
N TYR A 89 -12.76 -30.92 -18.56
CA TYR A 89 -14.01 -30.28 -18.10
C TYR A 89 -13.93 -28.74 -18.04
N ASP A 90 -12.77 -28.16 -17.78
CA ASP A 90 -12.60 -26.70 -17.83
C ASP A 90 -12.77 -26.13 -19.26
N VAL A 91 -12.34 -26.85 -20.25
CA VAL A 91 -12.54 -26.45 -21.66
C VAL A 91 -14.02 -26.56 -21.99
N ALA A 92 -14.64 -27.67 -21.59
CA ALA A 92 -16.05 -27.90 -21.79
C ALA A 92 -16.92 -26.80 -21.16
N LEU A 93 -16.69 -26.46 -19.89
CA LEU A 93 -17.44 -25.41 -19.20
C LEU A 93 -17.18 -24.02 -19.79
N ARG A 94 -15.97 -23.72 -20.26
CA ARG A 94 -15.72 -22.47 -20.99
C ARG A 94 -16.49 -22.35 -22.30
N ALA A 95 -16.65 -23.43 -23.04
CA ALA A 95 -17.48 -23.47 -24.25
C ALA A 95 -18.94 -23.13 -23.89
N LEU A 96 -19.47 -23.69 -22.79
CA LEU A 96 -20.82 -23.40 -22.32
C LEU A 96 -20.93 -21.94 -21.79
N ASP A 97 -19.89 -21.36 -21.17
CA ASP A 97 -19.87 -19.96 -20.78
C ASP A 97 -19.93 -18.99 -21.98
N HIS A 98 -19.28 -19.37 -23.11
CA HIS A 98 -19.40 -18.61 -24.35
C HIS A 98 -20.82 -18.70 -24.91
N LEU A 99 -21.42 -19.88 -24.86
CA LEU A 99 -22.82 -20.10 -25.26
C LEU A 99 -23.76 -19.23 -24.40
N ASP A 100 -23.62 -19.24 -23.08
CA ASP A 100 -24.47 -18.46 -22.19
C ASP A 100 -24.35 -16.94 -22.41
N LYS A 101 -23.11 -16.44 -22.64
CA LYS A 101 -22.89 -15.03 -23.01
C LYS A 101 -23.56 -14.67 -24.32
N LEU A 102 -23.48 -15.57 -25.32
CA LEU A 102 -24.14 -15.35 -26.60
C LEU A 102 -25.66 -15.30 -26.45
N ARG A 103 -26.26 -16.26 -25.71
CA ARG A 103 -27.69 -16.28 -25.39
C ARG A 103 -28.16 -15.02 -24.69
N ALA A 104 -27.44 -14.63 -23.66
CA ALA A 104 -27.76 -13.40 -22.92
C ALA A 104 -27.66 -12.16 -23.82
N GLY A 105 -26.66 -12.11 -24.70
CA GLY A 105 -26.49 -11.05 -25.68
C GLY A 105 -27.63 -10.99 -26.69
N ALA A 106 -28.06 -12.12 -27.24
CA ALA A 106 -29.17 -12.23 -28.17
C ALA A 106 -30.52 -11.90 -27.51
N ALA A 107 -30.78 -12.42 -26.31
CA ALA A 107 -31.97 -12.11 -25.54
C ALA A 107 -32.07 -10.60 -25.21
N GLY A 108 -30.94 -9.95 -24.94
CA GLY A 108 -30.86 -8.50 -24.69
C GLY A 108 -31.24 -7.62 -25.90
N VAL A 109 -31.33 -8.20 -27.09
CA VAL A 109 -31.82 -7.52 -28.31
C VAL A 109 -33.11 -8.18 -28.87
N GLY A 110 -33.82 -8.95 -28.05
CA GLY A 110 -35.10 -9.52 -28.36
C GLY A 110 -35.06 -10.80 -29.25
N VAL A 111 -33.90 -11.42 -29.39
CA VAL A 111 -33.73 -12.66 -30.18
C VAL A 111 -33.50 -13.85 -29.24
N THR A 112 -34.32 -14.89 -29.37
CA THR A 112 -34.15 -16.13 -28.63
C THR A 112 -33.38 -17.13 -29.51
N LEU A 113 -32.37 -17.78 -28.93
CA LEU A 113 -31.60 -18.86 -29.56
C LEU A 113 -32.14 -20.23 -29.11
N ASP A 114 -32.11 -21.19 -29.99
CA ASP A 114 -32.63 -22.55 -29.74
C ASP A 114 -31.54 -23.35 -29.00
N VAL A 115 -31.78 -23.63 -27.73
CA VAL A 115 -30.91 -24.45 -26.89
C VAL A 115 -31.67 -25.67 -26.45
N PRO A 116 -31.03 -26.85 -26.38
CA PRO A 116 -31.68 -28.09 -25.93
C PRO A 116 -32.38 -27.92 -24.59
N GLY A 117 -33.53 -28.55 -24.40
CA GLY A 117 -34.32 -28.41 -23.17
C GLY A 117 -33.62 -28.94 -21.91
N ASP A 118 -32.66 -29.81 -22.04
CA ASP A 118 -31.84 -30.41 -20.99
C ASP A 118 -30.51 -29.70 -20.78
N TYR A 119 -30.27 -28.57 -21.47
CA TYR A 119 -29.01 -27.82 -21.40
C TYR A 119 -28.60 -27.45 -19.97
N ALA A 120 -29.54 -27.01 -19.15
CA ALA A 120 -29.26 -26.61 -17.74
C ALA A 120 -28.79 -27.83 -16.92
N ALA A 121 -29.43 -29.00 -17.12
CA ALA A 121 -29.04 -30.24 -16.45
C ALA A 121 -27.67 -30.71 -16.94
N TYR A 122 -27.39 -30.64 -18.24
CA TYR A 122 -26.09 -30.99 -18.84
C TYR A 122 -24.97 -30.11 -18.30
N ARG A 123 -25.20 -28.78 -18.20
CA ARG A 123 -24.23 -27.84 -17.63
C ARG A 123 -23.94 -28.16 -16.15
N GLN A 124 -24.97 -28.48 -15.37
CA GLN A 124 -24.81 -28.84 -13.95
C GLN A 124 -24.03 -30.16 -13.81
N GLU A 125 -24.37 -31.20 -14.57
CA GLU A 125 -23.64 -32.48 -14.58
C GLU A 125 -22.15 -32.25 -14.89
N LEU A 126 -21.86 -31.45 -15.92
CA LEU A 126 -20.50 -31.10 -16.30
C LEU A 126 -19.74 -30.37 -15.23
N ALA A 127 -20.40 -29.43 -14.51
CA ALA A 127 -19.84 -28.73 -13.40
C ALA A 127 -19.49 -29.66 -12.21
N GLU A 128 -20.36 -30.65 -11.92
CA GLU A 128 -20.11 -31.66 -10.89
C GLU A 128 -18.92 -32.58 -11.29
N MET A 129 -18.83 -32.99 -12.54
CA MET A 129 -17.67 -33.75 -13.05
C MET A 129 -16.37 -32.95 -12.95
N ALA A 130 -16.41 -31.64 -13.26
CA ALA A 130 -15.26 -30.74 -13.12
C ALA A 130 -14.81 -30.64 -11.68
N VAL A 131 -15.74 -30.43 -10.74
CA VAL A 131 -15.45 -30.37 -9.30
C VAL A 131 -14.78 -31.67 -8.85
N GLU A 132 -15.33 -32.83 -9.16
CA GLU A 132 -14.74 -34.12 -8.79
C GLU A 132 -13.33 -34.32 -9.35
N ALA A 133 -13.11 -33.94 -10.60
CA ALA A 133 -11.80 -34.06 -11.23
C ALA A 133 -10.76 -33.14 -10.56
N LEU A 134 -11.17 -31.90 -10.21
CA LEU A 134 -10.35 -30.94 -9.50
C LEU A 134 -10.05 -31.37 -8.07
N LEU A 135 -11.02 -31.94 -7.35
CA LEU A 135 -10.80 -32.52 -6.02
C LEU A 135 -9.76 -33.64 -6.05
N ARG A 136 -9.92 -34.59 -6.97
CA ARG A 136 -8.92 -35.68 -7.15
C ARG A 136 -7.53 -35.14 -7.52
N ARG A 137 -7.46 -34.02 -8.24
CA ARG A 137 -6.19 -33.36 -8.56
C ARG A 137 -5.60 -32.69 -7.36
N ALA A 138 -6.40 -31.96 -6.58
CA ALA A 138 -5.99 -31.29 -5.34
C ALA A 138 -5.43 -32.28 -4.32
N GLU A 139 -6.16 -33.39 -4.06
CA GLU A 139 -5.72 -34.44 -3.13
C GLU A 139 -4.37 -35.06 -3.53
N ARG A 140 -4.17 -35.35 -4.82
CA ARG A 140 -2.89 -35.86 -5.32
C ARG A 140 -1.76 -34.85 -5.17
N ALA A 141 -2.03 -33.58 -5.45
CA ALA A 141 -1.06 -32.50 -5.28
C ALA A 141 -0.71 -32.29 -3.81
N GLU A 142 -1.69 -32.33 -2.90
CA GLU A 142 -1.51 -32.26 -1.45
C GLU A 142 -0.62 -33.40 -0.94
N GLN A 143 -0.91 -34.65 -1.31
CA GLN A 143 -0.11 -35.83 -0.98
C GLN A 143 1.34 -35.76 -1.49
N ALA A 144 1.55 -35.07 -2.62
CA ALA A 144 2.87 -34.86 -3.22
C ALA A 144 3.60 -33.64 -2.63
N GLY A 145 2.99 -32.85 -1.73
CA GLY A 145 3.54 -31.59 -1.21
C GLY A 145 3.56 -30.46 -2.24
N HIS A 146 2.76 -30.57 -3.30
CA HIS A 146 2.60 -29.53 -4.33
C HIS A 146 1.51 -28.54 -3.92
N TRP A 147 1.72 -27.81 -2.82
CA TRP A 147 0.71 -27.01 -2.13
C TRP A 147 0.02 -25.98 -3.03
N ARG A 148 0.79 -25.30 -3.89
CA ARG A 148 0.23 -24.32 -4.83
C ARG A 148 -0.74 -24.95 -5.84
N GLU A 149 -0.41 -26.13 -6.33
CA GLU A 149 -1.26 -26.86 -7.27
C GLU A 149 -2.55 -27.35 -6.59
N ALA A 150 -2.45 -27.76 -5.34
CA ALA A 150 -3.61 -28.16 -4.53
C ALA A 150 -4.56 -26.98 -4.30
N LEU A 151 -4.03 -25.81 -3.90
CA LEU A 151 -4.82 -24.59 -3.72
C LEU A 151 -5.51 -24.15 -5.01
N ASP A 152 -4.78 -24.06 -6.15
CA ASP A 152 -5.38 -23.72 -7.45
C ASP A 152 -6.52 -24.64 -7.81
N ALA A 153 -6.38 -25.94 -7.57
CA ALA A 153 -7.42 -26.90 -7.86
C ALA A 153 -8.67 -26.72 -6.98
N TYR A 154 -8.51 -26.46 -5.67
CA TYR A 154 -9.64 -26.17 -4.77
C TYR A 154 -10.32 -24.83 -5.12
N GLU A 155 -9.54 -23.77 -5.40
CA GLU A 155 -10.09 -22.49 -5.85
C GLU A 155 -10.90 -22.59 -7.14
N ARG A 156 -10.43 -23.42 -8.09
CA ARG A 156 -11.15 -23.66 -9.35
C ARG A 156 -12.40 -24.47 -9.12
N ALA A 157 -12.37 -25.48 -8.23
CA ALA A 157 -13.55 -26.26 -7.87
C ALA A 157 -14.65 -25.37 -7.26
N ALA A 158 -14.27 -24.41 -6.41
CA ALA A 158 -15.20 -23.47 -5.82
C ALA A 158 -15.93 -22.57 -6.83
N ARG A 159 -15.34 -22.32 -8.01
CA ARG A 159 -16.00 -21.52 -9.08
C ARG A 159 -17.13 -22.23 -9.79
N TYR A 160 -17.23 -23.56 -9.64
CA TYR A 160 -18.23 -24.38 -10.32
C TYR A 160 -19.42 -24.76 -9.43
N THR A 161 -19.55 -24.14 -8.26
CA THR A 161 -20.68 -24.34 -7.37
C THR A 161 -21.13 -23.02 -6.73
N ASP A 162 -22.43 -22.86 -6.57
CA ASP A 162 -23.04 -21.75 -5.81
C ASP A 162 -23.59 -22.26 -4.45
N ASP A 163 -23.38 -23.54 -4.14
CA ASP A 163 -23.82 -24.15 -2.87
C ASP A 163 -22.97 -23.64 -1.71
N PRO A 164 -23.56 -22.92 -0.73
CA PRO A 164 -22.82 -22.37 0.40
C PRO A 164 -22.10 -23.42 1.25
N ASP A 165 -22.67 -24.60 1.40
CA ASP A 165 -22.08 -25.68 2.21
C ASP A 165 -20.82 -26.24 1.51
N ARG A 166 -20.88 -26.40 0.21
CA ARG A 166 -19.71 -26.81 -0.61
C ARG A 166 -18.63 -25.74 -0.65
N LEU A 167 -19.01 -24.46 -0.76
CA LEU A 167 -18.07 -23.34 -0.68
C LEU A 167 -17.36 -23.30 0.68
N ALA A 168 -18.08 -23.51 1.77
CA ALA A 168 -17.49 -23.60 3.11
C ALA A 168 -16.54 -24.80 3.24
N GLU A 169 -16.89 -25.94 2.62
CA GLU A 169 -16.01 -27.12 2.57
C GLU A 169 -14.72 -26.82 1.80
N PHE A 170 -14.81 -26.17 0.64
CA PHE A 170 -13.61 -25.79 -0.13
C PHE A 170 -12.73 -24.79 0.62
N ALA A 171 -13.31 -23.80 1.29
CA ALA A 171 -12.57 -22.89 2.16
C ALA A 171 -11.82 -23.66 3.27
N ARG A 172 -12.46 -24.64 3.90
CA ARG A 172 -11.83 -25.51 4.90
C ARG A 172 -10.68 -26.32 4.33
N LEU A 173 -10.85 -26.91 3.13
CA LEU A 173 -9.80 -27.68 2.46
C LEU A 173 -8.60 -26.80 2.08
N GLN A 174 -8.86 -25.64 1.52
CA GLN A 174 -7.82 -24.64 1.20
C GLN A 174 -7.06 -24.21 2.45
N ALA A 175 -7.78 -23.90 3.54
CA ALA A 175 -7.15 -23.54 4.81
C ALA A 175 -6.28 -24.66 5.37
N ASN A 176 -6.70 -25.93 5.26
CA ASN A 176 -5.89 -27.07 5.70
C ASN A 176 -4.59 -27.17 4.89
N VAL A 177 -4.64 -27.00 3.56
CA VAL A 177 -3.44 -26.99 2.70
C VAL A 177 -2.52 -25.85 3.06
N LEU A 178 -3.06 -24.65 3.32
CA LEU A 178 -2.28 -23.50 3.75
C LEU A 178 -1.57 -23.75 5.07
N LEU A 179 -2.23 -24.39 6.05
CA LEU A 179 -1.63 -24.72 7.32
C LEU A 179 -0.53 -25.78 7.20
N GLN A 180 -0.72 -26.81 6.40
CA GLN A 180 0.33 -27.79 6.12
C GLN A 180 1.54 -27.14 5.44
N TRP A 181 1.30 -26.23 4.51
CA TRP A 181 2.38 -25.47 3.86
C TRP A 181 3.07 -24.52 4.83
N ALA A 182 2.33 -23.87 5.73
CA ALA A 182 2.89 -23.01 6.76
C ALA A 182 3.77 -23.79 7.76
N GLU A 183 3.37 -24.99 8.15
CA GLU A 183 4.19 -25.89 8.98
C GLU A 183 5.48 -26.30 8.27
N TYR A 184 5.38 -26.64 6.98
CA TYR A 184 6.56 -26.94 6.15
C TYR A 184 7.53 -25.76 6.06
N ASP A 185 7.02 -24.53 5.95
CA ASP A 185 7.84 -23.33 5.94
C ASP A 185 8.45 -23.06 7.31
N PHE A 186 7.71 -23.26 8.38
CA PHE A 186 8.22 -23.15 9.75
C PHE A 186 9.41 -24.07 10.00
N ASP A 187 9.30 -25.33 9.60
CA ASP A 187 10.37 -26.33 9.72
C ASP A 187 11.63 -25.97 8.92
N ARG A 188 11.50 -25.12 7.93
CA ARG A 188 12.59 -24.61 7.07
C ARG A 188 13.03 -23.18 7.43
N GLU A 189 12.56 -22.67 8.54
CA GLU A 189 12.88 -21.31 9.02
C GLU A 189 12.38 -20.18 8.09
N TYR A 190 11.39 -20.47 7.20
CA TYR A 190 10.71 -19.46 6.38
C TYR A 190 9.55 -18.86 7.18
N TYR A 191 9.87 -18.23 8.31
CA TYR A 191 8.91 -17.79 9.31
C TYR A 191 7.88 -16.82 8.78
N ARG A 192 8.30 -15.84 7.99
CA ARG A 192 7.40 -14.87 7.37
C ARG A 192 6.40 -15.54 6.43
N ALA A 193 6.90 -16.43 5.58
CA ALA A 193 6.04 -17.16 4.64
C ALA A 193 5.04 -18.08 5.39
N GLY A 194 5.47 -18.71 6.47
CA GLY A 194 4.61 -19.51 7.34
C GLY A 194 3.52 -18.67 8.00
N PHE A 195 3.89 -17.50 8.53
CA PHE A 195 2.94 -16.56 9.14
C PHE A 195 1.88 -16.09 8.14
N ASP A 196 2.29 -15.65 6.95
CA ASP A 196 1.38 -15.14 5.92
C ASP A 196 0.38 -16.22 5.47
N ARG A 197 0.82 -17.50 5.38
CA ARG A 197 -0.08 -18.61 5.04
C ARG A 197 -1.05 -18.96 6.15
N ALA A 198 -0.59 -18.94 7.40
CA ALA A 198 -1.46 -19.16 8.54
C ALA A 198 -2.53 -18.04 8.65
N GLN A 199 -2.15 -16.77 8.35
CA GLN A 199 -3.09 -15.66 8.27
C GLN A 199 -4.11 -15.87 7.14
N HIS A 200 -3.68 -16.28 5.96
CA HIS A 200 -4.59 -16.57 4.85
C HIS A 200 -5.57 -17.70 5.19
N ALA A 201 -5.11 -18.74 5.92
CA ALA A 201 -6.00 -19.79 6.41
C ALA A 201 -7.07 -19.25 7.37
N LEU A 202 -6.72 -18.32 8.27
CA LEU A 202 -7.68 -17.65 9.17
C LEU A 202 -8.72 -16.83 8.40
N ASP A 203 -8.29 -16.10 7.37
CA ASP A 203 -9.17 -15.27 6.54
C ASP A 203 -10.23 -16.13 5.81
N LEU A 204 -9.86 -17.35 5.41
CA LEU A 204 -10.79 -18.29 4.76
C LEU A 204 -11.79 -18.93 5.74
N LEU A 205 -11.37 -19.22 6.98
CA LEU A 205 -12.17 -19.98 7.94
C LEU A 205 -13.17 -19.13 8.71
N GLY A 206 -12.83 -17.87 8.94
CA GLY A 206 -13.58 -17.01 9.84
C GLY A 206 -13.44 -17.36 11.33
N PRO A 207 -13.99 -16.55 12.22
CA PRO A 207 -13.86 -16.73 13.66
C PRO A 207 -14.63 -17.98 14.16
N GLY A 208 -14.01 -18.75 15.07
CA GLY A 208 -14.63 -19.89 15.74
C GLY A 208 -14.54 -21.22 15.02
N HIS A 209 -13.88 -21.30 13.88
CA HIS A 209 -13.62 -22.58 13.22
C HIS A 209 -12.54 -23.39 13.94
N PRO A 210 -12.66 -24.74 14.11
CA PRO A 210 -11.67 -25.54 14.83
C PRO A 210 -10.23 -25.44 14.33
N LEU A 211 -10.03 -25.25 13.01
CA LEU A 211 -8.70 -25.03 12.43
C LEU A 211 -8.13 -23.62 12.71
N ALA A 212 -8.95 -22.65 13.15
CA ALA A 212 -8.48 -21.32 13.48
C ALA A 212 -7.53 -21.33 14.68
N GLU A 213 -7.75 -22.17 15.67
CA GLU A 213 -6.83 -22.33 16.81
C GLU A 213 -5.44 -22.80 16.36
N ARG A 214 -5.39 -23.76 15.42
CA ARG A 214 -4.12 -24.25 14.84
C ARG A 214 -3.43 -23.14 14.05
N ALA A 215 -4.17 -22.36 13.29
CA ALA A 215 -3.63 -21.25 12.52
C ALA A 215 -3.05 -20.15 13.44
N LEU A 216 -3.76 -19.78 14.51
CA LEU A 216 -3.28 -18.81 15.50
C LEU A 216 -2.04 -19.31 16.22
N ALA A 217 -2.01 -20.58 16.66
CA ALA A 217 -0.84 -21.17 17.29
C ALA A 217 0.38 -21.18 16.36
N LEU A 218 0.18 -21.44 15.07
CA LEU A 218 1.25 -21.42 14.09
C LEU A 218 1.74 -19.99 13.79
N GLN A 219 0.85 -19.00 13.76
CA GLN A 219 1.23 -17.59 13.68
C GLN A 219 2.08 -17.17 14.89
N GLU A 220 1.67 -17.51 16.09
CA GLU A 220 2.41 -17.20 17.31
C GLU A 220 3.79 -17.84 17.29
N ALA A 221 3.87 -19.13 16.96
CA ALA A 221 5.13 -19.87 16.88
C ALA A 221 6.08 -19.29 15.79
N THR A 222 5.55 -18.96 14.62
CA THR A 222 6.36 -18.36 13.53
C THR A 222 6.83 -16.96 13.90
N LEU A 223 5.99 -16.18 14.58
CA LEU A 223 6.35 -14.84 15.03
C LEU A 223 7.42 -14.90 16.12
N GLU A 224 7.26 -15.77 17.12
CA GLU A 224 8.25 -15.97 18.20
C GLU A 224 9.61 -16.42 17.64
N ALA A 225 9.64 -17.45 16.80
CA ALA A 225 10.87 -17.99 16.23
C ALA A 225 11.52 -17.05 15.21
N GLY A 226 10.72 -16.32 14.46
CA GLY A 226 11.17 -15.41 13.41
C GLY A 226 11.56 -14.01 13.87
N THR A 227 11.17 -13.59 15.08
CA THR A 227 11.45 -12.23 15.58
C THR A 227 12.94 -11.99 15.75
N ARG A 228 13.41 -10.87 15.20
CA ARG A 228 14.80 -10.39 15.32
C ARG A 228 14.87 -9.17 16.23
N PHE A 229 15.87 -9.16 17.10
CA PHE A 229 16.08 -8.05 18.03
C PHE A 229 17.10 -7.06 17.49
N VAL A 230 16.75 -5.77 17.55
CA VAL A 230 17.56 -4.66 17.04
C VAL A 230 17.99 -3.75 18.16
N ALA A 231 19.29 -3.52 18.29
CA ALA A 231 19.84 -2.54 19.23
C ALA A 231 20.12 -1.22 18.52
N PHE A 232 19.46 -0.14 18.92
CA PHE A 232 19.74 1.22 18.45
C PHE A 232 20.76 1.87 19.37
N LEU A 233 21.96 2.12 18.85
CA LEU A 233 23.00 2.80 19.61
C LEU A 233 22.84 4.33 19.50
N PRO A 234 23.35 5.11 20.48
CA PRO A 234 23.28 6.56 20.41
C PRO A 234 23.93 7.10 19.12
N PHE A 235 23.23 8.01 18.45
CA PHE A 235 23.73 8.68 17.25
C PHE A 235 24.69 9.80 17.64
N TRP A 236 25.88 9.79 17.05
CA TRP A 236 26.90 10.78 17.29
C TRP A 236 26.73 12.02 16.42
N ARG A 237 27.25 13.16 16.91
CA ARG A 237 27.34 14.38 16.14
C ARG A 237 28.72 14.50 15.51
N THR A 238 28.79 14.88 14.24
CA THR A 238 30.03 15.38 13.65
C THR A 238 30.39 16.72 14.30
N GLU A 239 31.65 17.14 14.20
CA GLU A 239 32.10 18.43 14.77
C GLU A 239 31.33 19.62 14.22
N ASP A 240 30.84 19.54 12.99
CA ASP A 240 30.08 20.60 12.35
C ASP A 240 28.66 20.69 12.93
N VAL A 241 28.00 19.56 13.08
CA VAL A 241 26.69 19.47 13.73
C VAL A 241 26.76 19.90 15.21
N ASP A 242 27.81 19.50 15.93
CA ASP A 242 27.95 19.83 17.37
C ASP A 242 28.06 21.35 17.65
N ARG A 243 28.52 22.14 16.67
CA ARG A 243 28.57 23.59 16.76
C ARG A 243 27.24 24.30 16.60
N HIS A 244 26.31 23.71 15.84
CA HIS A 244 25.11 24.40 15.39
C HIS A 244 23.81 23.78 15.92
N ALA A 245 23.81 22.47 16.21
CA ALA A 245 22.63 21.79 16.69
C ALA A 245 22.35 22.01 18.19
N PRO A 246 21.11 22.15 18.62
CA PRO A 246 20.71 22.12 20.01
C PRO A 246 21.21 20.86 20.73
N ARG A 247 21.57 21.02 22.02
CA ARG A 247 22.20 19.91 22.78
C ARG A 247 21.26 18.74 23.06
N ASN A 248 19.97 18.96 23.08
CA ASN A 248 18.93 17.98 23.39
C ASN A 248 18.54 17.11 22.21
N LEU A 249 18.76 17.52 20.95
CA LEU A 249 18.30 16.77 19.76
C LEU A 249 18.73 15.30 19.72
N VAL A 250 19.96 14.97 20.12
CA VAL A 250 20.45 13.57 20.02
C VAL A 250 19.85 12.64 21.06
N PRO A 251 19.77 13.01 22.36
CA PRO A 251 19.05 12.19 23.33
C PRO A 251 17.59 11.99 22.95
N ASP A 252 16.92 13.05 22.49
CA ASP A 252 15.50 13.02 22.13
C ASP A 252 15.24 12.07 20.96
N LEU A 253 16.10 12.07 19.93
CA LEU A 253 15.97 11.12 18.80
C LEU A 253 15.95 9.66 19.27
N ASN A 254 16.87 9.27 20.15
CA ASN A 254 16.94 7.88 20.61
C ASN A 254 15.73 7.52 21.48
N ASP A 255 15.25 8.45 22.28
CA ASP A 255 14.09 8.22 23.13
C ASP A 255 12.80 8.14 22.29
N VAL A 256 12.58 9.04 21.32
CA VAL A 256 11.47 8.99 20.39
C VAL A 256 11.51 7.69 19.57
N LEU A 257 12.67 7.34 19.01
CA LEU A 257 12.84 6.12 18.24
C LEU A 257 12.46 4.86 19.05
N LEU A 258 12.93 4.75 20.29
CA LEU A 258 12.72 3.56 21.12
C LEU A 258 11.36 3.53 21.81
N TYR A 259 10.85 4.67 22.25
CA TYR A 259 9.62 4.71 23.06
C TYR A 259 8.37 5.03 22.24
N GLU A 260 8.49 5.63 21.06
CA GLU A 260 7.34 5.95 20.23
C GLU A 260 7.23 5.01 19.02
N HIS A 261 8.32 4.81 18.27
CA HIS A 261 8.29 3.98 17.06
C HIS A 261 8.55 2.48 17.32
N TRP A 262 9.31 2.15 18.37
CA TRP A 262 9.69 0.76 18.69
C TRP A 262 9.26 0.34 20.10
N SER A 263 8.28 1.02 20.69
CA SER A 263 7.75 0.73 22.01
C SER A 263 7.04 -0.61 22.11
N ALA A 264 6.46 -1.07 20.99
CA ALA A 264 5.90 -2.41 20.84
C ALA A 264 6.66 -3.17 19.75
N PRO A 265 6.72 -4.52 19.83
CA PRO A 265 7.28 -5.32 18.76
C PRO A 265 6.51 -5.05 17.44
N LEU A 266 7.23 -4.71 16.39
CA LEU A 266 6.71 -4.72 15.04
C LEU A 266 6.71 -6.15 14.51
N LEU A 267 5.97 -6.41 13.43
CA LEU A 267 5.89 -7.76 12.87
C LEU A 267 7.31 -8.29 12.57
N PHE A 268 7.73 -9.35 13.25
CA PHE A 268 9.05 -9.99 13.19
C PHE A 268 10.26 -9.17 13.65
N ILE A 269 10.07 -7.96 14.17
CA ILE A 269 11.20 -7.12 14.60
C ILE A 269 10.84 -6.46 15.93
N ALA A 270 11.77 -6.52 16.89
CA ALA A 270 11.65 -5.92 18.21
C ALA A 270 12.91 -5.15 18.57
N ALA A 271 12.77 -4.07 19.35
CA ALA A 271 13.92 -3.39 19.93
C ALA A 271 14.53 -4.24 21.05
N ALA A 272 15.85 -4.29 21.13
CA ALA A 272 16.55 -4.79 22.29
C ALA A 272 16.24 -3.93 23.53
N ASP A 273 16.25 -4.52 24.72
CA ASP A 273 15.92 -3.80 25.97
C ASP A 273 16.78 -2.53 26.13
N PRO A 274 16.18 -1.34 26.07
CA PRO A 274 16.91 -0.07 26.11
C PRO A 274 17.56 0.17 27.50
N VAL A 275 17.03 -0.41 28.56
CA VAL A 275 17.61 -0.30 29.92
C VAL A 275 18.88 -1.14 30.00
N GLN A 276 18.84 -2.36 29.50
CA GLN A 276 20.03 -3.22 29.42
C GLN A 276 21.07 -2.60 28.50
N LEU A 277 20.68 -2.11 27.34
CA LEU A 277 21.58 -1.47 26.38
C LEU A 277 22.32 -0.28 27.01
N ARG A 278 21.60 0.64 27.66
CA ARG A 278 22.20 1.79 28.36
C ARG A 278 23.17 1.38 29.48
N ARG A 279 22.83 0.34 30.24
CA ARG A 279 23.71 -0.20 31.29
C ARG A 279 25.01 -0.73 30.70
N GLU A 280 24.94 -1.50 29.61
CA GLU A 280 26.13 -2.10 29.00
C GLU A 280 27.01 -1.06 28.29
N LEU A 281 26.42 -0.05 27.64
CA LEU A 281 27.15 1.08 27.08
C LEU A 281 28.00 1.78 28.13
N ARG A 282 27.42 2.07 29.30
CA ARG A 282 28.15 2.67 30.44
C ARG A 282 29.25 1.75 30.98
N ARG A 283 28.96 0.46 31.15
CA ARG A 283 29.93 -0.54 31.64
C ARG A 283 31.15 -0.63 30.73
N LEU A 284 30.96 -0.58 29.40
CA LEU A 284 32.02 -0.64 28.41
C LEU A 284 32.64 0.73 28.12
N ARG A 285 32.14 1.82 28.70
CA ARG A 285 32.54 3.21 28.48
C ARG A 285 32.38 3.65 27.02
N TYR A 286 31.33 3.16 26.35
CA TYR A 286 30.98 3.52 24.98
C TYR A 286 29.89 4.60 24.89
N ASP A 287 29.40 5.06 26.02
CA ASP A 287 28.37 6.10 26.14
C ASP A 287 28.85 7.53 25.78
N ARG A 288 30.16 7.71 25.55
CA ARG A 288 30.80 9.02 25.25
C ARG A 288 31.81 8.98 24.11
N THR A 289 31.72 8.02 23.22
CA THR A 289 32.69 7.86 22.12
C THR A 289 31.99 7.48 20.84
N VAL A 290 32.55 7.88 19.69
CA VAL A 290 32.10 7.35 18.39
C VAL A 290 32.23 5.82 18.41
N ILE A 291 31.13 5.13 18.13
CA ILE A 291 31.07 3.69 18.22
C ILE A 291 31.57 3.08 16.91
N THR A 292 32.68 2.38 16.98
CA THR A 292 33.23 1.63 15.83
C THR A 292 32.40 0.38 15.55
N ARG A 293 32.49 -0.16 14.33
CA ARG A 293 31.84 -1.43 13.94
C ARG A 293 32.15 -2.58 14.91
N ARG A 294 33.40 -2.66 15.41
CA ARG A 294 33.80 -3.69 16.36
C ARG A 294 33.08 -3.55 17.69
N GLN A 295 32.99 -2.32 18.20
CA GLN A 295 32.30 -2.01 19.45
C GLN A 295 30.79 -2.21 19.34
N ALA A 296 30.18 -1.83 18.20
CA ALA A 296 28.78 -2.12 17.92
C ALA A 296 28.48 -3.60 17.95
N ALA A 297 29.32 -4.40 17.29
CA ALA A 297 29.18 -5.86 17.30
C ALA A 297 29.38 -6.47 18.70
N GLU A 298 30.27 -5.89 19.53
CA GLU A 298 30.45 -6.32 20.92
C GLU A 298 29.21 -6.05 21.75
N ILE A 299 28.64 -4.85 21.68
CA ILE A 299 27.39 -4.49 22.35
C ILE A 299 26.24 -5.38 21.91
N GLY A 300 26.03 -5.54 20.61
CA GLY A 300 24.96 -6.39 20.07
C GLY A 300 24.96 -7.79 20.65
N ARG A 301 26.15 -8.41 20.74
CA ARG A 301 26.27 -9.75 21.35
C ARG A 301 25.96 -9.76 22.85
N VAL A 302 26.33 -8.70 23.59
CA VAL A 302 26.08 -8.60 25.03
C VAL A 302 24.61 -8.44 25.34
N VAL A 303 23.87 -7.68 24.51
CA VAL A 303 22.44 -7.46 24.66
C VAL A 303 21.59 -8.47 23.87
N ALA A 304 22.23 -9.50 23.30
CA ALA A 304 21.58 -10.54 22.50
C ALA A 304 20.75 -9.98 21.33
N ALA A 305 21.25 -8.93 20.68
CA ALA A 305 20.64 -8.37 19.47
C ALA A 305 21.11 -9.12 18.22
N ASP A 306 20.20 -9.35 17.29
CA ASP A 306 20.51 -9.92 15.96
C ASP A 306 21.12 -8.86 15.03
N TYR A 307 20.73 -7.59 15.22
CA TYR A 307 21.24 -6.46 14.47
C TYR A 307 21.50 -5.26 15.37
N VAL A 308 22.46 -4.43 14.95
CA VAL A 308 22.82 -3.20 15.65
C VAL A 308 22.82 -2.05 14.67
N VAL A 309 22.04 -1.02 14.99
CA VAL A 309 22.00 0.24 14.24
C VAL A 309 22.96 1.24 14.92
N VAL A 310 23.91 1.73 14.14
CA VAL A 310 24.83 2.81 14.55
C VAL A 310 24.77 3.92 13.52
N GLY A 311 24.89 5.16 13.96
CA GLY A 311 24.84 6.27 13.02
C GLY A 311 25.40 7.55 13.60
N GLU A 312 25.39 8.56 12.76
CA GLU A 312 25.88 9.89 13.08
C GLU A 312 25.02 10.97 12.42
N TRP A 313 24.91 12.10 13.08
CA TRP A 313 24.36 13.32 12.51
C TRP A 313 25.41 13.95 11.60
N THR A 314 25.09 14.05 10.33
CA THR A 314 26.04 14.54 9.32
C THR A 314 25.77 15.97 8.90
N VAL A 315 24.50 16.39 8.95
CA VAL A 315 24.08 17.77 8.63
C VAL A 315 23.10 18.26 9.69
N PHE A 316 23.26 19.51 10.09
CA PHE A 316 22.25 20.30 10.78
C PHE A 316 22.36 21.76 10.31
N GLU A 317 21.29 22.28 9.72
CA GLU A 317 21.22 23.65 9.26
C GLU A 317 20.02 24.35 9.89
N ARG A 318 20.27 25.59 10.39
CA ARG A 318 19.27 26.54 10.87
C ARG A 318 19.27 27.74 9.96
N GLN A 319 18.15 28.04 9.31
CA GLN A 319 18.03 29.14 8.37
C GLN A 319 16.84 30.03 8.72
N GLU A 320 17.06 31.36 8.67
CA GLU A 320 15.99 32.36 8.76
C GLU A 320 15.67 32.86 7.35
N ARG A 321 14.43 32.72 6.90
CA ARG A 321 14.00 33.15 5.56
C ARG A 321 12.85 34.14 5.64
N ASN A 322 12.72 34.94 4.61
CA ASN A 322 11.60 35.88 4.44
C ASN A 322 11.43 36.87 5.62
N LEU A 323 12.55 37.39 6.14
CA LEU A 323 12.54 38.37 7.22
C LEU A 323 11.72 39.61 6.85
N LYS A 324 10.74 39.94 7.66
CA LYS A 324 9.92 41.14 7.59
C LYS A 324 10.06 41.91 8.87
N GLU A 325 10.30 43.19 8.75
CA GLU A 325 10.46 44.09 9.90
C GLU A 325 9.29 45.07 9.96
N LYS A 326 8.81 45.31 11.16
CA LYS A 326 7.77 46.30 11.43
C LYS A 326 8.14 47.11 12.67
N THR A 327 8.27 48.40 12.49
CA THR A 327 8.51 49.32 13.63
C THR A 327 7.24 49.45 14.47
N ARG A 328 7.37 49.20 15.75
CA ARG A 328 6.31 49.31 16.76
C ARG A 328 6.61 50.43 17.72
N LYS A 329 5.61 51.21 18.09
CA LYS A 329 5.73 52.23 19.13
C LYS A 329 5.63 51.62 20.53
N ALA A 330 6.46 52.07 21.45
CA ALA A 330 6.42 51.70 22.86
C ALA A 330 6.71 52.93 23.73
N ARG A 331 6.50 52.81 25.05
CA ARG A 331 6.86 53.82 26.01
C ARG A 331 7.92 53.29 26.95
N MET A 332 8.79 54.18 27.44
CA MET A 332 9.75 53.85 28.49
C MET A 332 9.07 53.90 29.87
N LYS A 333 9.39 52.96 30.75
CA LYS A 333 8.92 52.96 32.15
C LYS A 333 9.51 54.16 32.93
N GLY A 334 8.69 54.78 33.75
CA GLY A 334 8.78 56.10 34.32
C GLY A 334 9.98 56.54 35.17
N ARG A 335 11.16 55.92 35.15
CA ARG A 335 12.32 56.37 35.92
C ARG A 335 13.42 57.07 35.11
N ARG A 336 13.43 57.00 33.82
CA ARG A 336 14.36 57.68 32.90
C ARG A 336 13.76 58.90 32.20
N ALA A 337 12.52 59.26 32.49
CA ALA A 337 11.83 60.44 31.94
C ALA A 337 12.15 61.77 32.61
N THR A 338 13.21 61.90 33.45
CA THR A 338 13.46 63.07 34.30
C THR A 338 14.20 64.21 33.63
N THR A 339 14.45 64.22 32.35
CA THR A 339 15.05 65.31 31.60
C THR A 339 14.33 65.62 30.30
N GLY A 340 13.05 66.04 30.35
CA GLY A 340 12.39 66.78 29.25
C GLY A 340 12.30 66.08 27.89
N GLY A 341 12.67 64.80 27.84
CA GLY A 341 12.60 63.97 26.59
C GLY A 341 11.32 63.16 26.50
N SER A 342 10.86 62.96 25.28
CA SER A 342 9.71 62.10 25.01
C SER A 342 9.90 60.69 25.64
N THR A 343 8.87 60.19 26.32
CA THR A 343 8.82 58.83 26.85
C THR A 343 8.54 57.81 25.75
N ASP A 344 8.25 58.27 24.53
CA ASP A 344 7.93 57.49 23.39
C ASP A 344 9.22 56.96 22.71
N THR A 345 9.27 55.70 22.44
CA THR A 345 10.35 54.99 21.73
C THR A 345 9.78 53.99 20.75
N THR A 346 10.63 53.30 20.03
CA THR A 346 10.20 52.25 19.09
C THR A 346 11.06 51.02 19.25
N TYR A 347 10.46 49.87 18.98
CA TYR A 347 11.17 48.62 18.81
C TYR A 347 10.83 48.03 17.43
N ILE A 348 11.61 47.05 16.97
CA ILE A 348 11.38 46.33 15.72
C ILE A 348 10.77 44.98 16.05
N GLU A 349 9.63 44.69 15.44
CA GLU A 349 9.02 43.36 15.39
C GLU A 349 9.53 42.71 14.12
N GLN A 350 10.32 41.64 14.24
CA GLN A 350 10.81 40.82 13.14
C GLN A 350 9.98 39.57 13.04
N SER A 351 9.42 39.29 11.85
CA SER A 351 8.71 38.05 11.55
C SER A 351 9.43 37.35 10.40
N PHE A 352 9.78 36.11 10.59
CA PHE A 352 10.52 35.30 9.60
C PHE A 352 10.05 33.85 9.61
N ARG A 353 10.47 33.09 8.63
CA ARG A 353 10.32 31.63 8.59
C ARG A 353 11.64 31.04 9.08
N LEU A 354 11.55 30.29 10.16
CA LEU A 354 12.64 29.51 10.69
C LEU A 354 12.57 28.10 10.05
N GLU A 355 13.66 27.65 9.48
CA GLU A 355 13.78 26.34 8.84
C GLU A 355 14.92 25.57 9.50
N PHE A 356 14.65 24.32 9.87
CA PHE A 356 15.64 23.35 10.30
C PHE A 356 15.73 22.23 9.28
N GLU A 357 16.95 21.90 8.90
CA GLU A 357 17.27 20.77 8.06
C GLU A 357 18.30 19.90 8.76
N ALA A 358 18.06 18.59 8.81
CA ALA A 358 19.03 17.65 9.37
C ALA A 358 19.12 16.37 8.57
N GLU A 359 20.31 15.76 8.61
CA GLU A 359 20.62 14.49 7.98
C GLU A 359 21.35 13.58 8.96
N LEU A 360 20.90 12.32 8.98
CA LEU A 360 21.51 11.22 9.71
C LEU A 360 22.02 10.19 8.70
N THR A 361 23.25 9.75 8.87
CA THR A 361 23.73 8.52 8.21
C THR A 361 23.78 7.39 9.23
N PHE A 362 23.39 6.20 8.80
CA PHE A 362 23.39 5.03 9.67
C PHE A 362 23.87 3.78 8.95
N ARG A 363 24.26 2.79 9.74
CA ARG A 363 24.69 1.45 9.30
C ARG A 363 24.02 0.41 10.17
N ILE A 364 23.60 -0.68 9.55
CA ILE A 364 23.09 -1.87 10.20
C ILE A 364 24.20 -2.93 10.22
N ILE A 365 24.52 -3.42 11.39
CA ILE A 365 25.64 -4.35 11.61
C ILE A 365 25.08 -5.66 12.17
N ASP A 366 25.46 -6.77 11.57
CA ASP A 366 25.31 -8.09 12.17
C ASP A 366 26.41 -8.30 13.24
N PRO A 367 26.04 -8.41 14.53
CA PRO A 367 27.01 -8.54 15.60
C PRO A 367 27.77 -9.88 15.60
N HIS A 368 27.22 -10.94 15.00
CA HIS A 368 27.81 -12.27 14.97
C HIS A 368 28.93 -12.32 13.92
N THR A 369 28.65 -11.86 12.70
CA THR A 369 29.61 -11.81 11.59
C THR A 369 30.47 -10.56 11.60
N ARG A 370 30.09 -9.51 12.32
CA ARG A 370 30.70 -8.17 12.33
C ARG A 370 30.64 -7.48 10.96
N ARG A 371 29.74 -7.89 10.09
CA ARG A 371 29.56 -7.30 8.76
C ARG A 371 28.49 -6.21 8.83
N GLU A 372 28.72 -5.19 8.03
CA GLU A 372 27.66 -4.25 7.68
C GLU A 372 26.73 -4.96 6.69
N VAL A 373 25.45 -5.01 7.04
CA VAL A 373 24.42 -5.65 6.21
C VAL A 373 23.65 -4.63 5.39
N ASP A 374 23.59 -3.39 5.89
CA ASP A 374 23.05 -2.25 5.16
C ASP A 374 23.53 -0.91 5.72
N HIS A 375 23.29 0.16 4.97
CA HIS A 375 23.46 1.54 5.37
C HIS A 375 22.44 2.43 4.69
N GLY A 376 22.18 3.58 5.27
CA GLY A 376 21.24 4.53 4.72
C GLY A 376 21.41 5.95 5.27
N THR A 377 20.54 6.80 4.79
CA THR A 377 20.47 8.21 5.21
C THR A 377 19.01 8.57 5.47
N ALA A 378 18.75 9.17 6.64
CA ALA A 378 17.48 9.79 6.95
C ALA A 378 17.65 11.30 6.94
N ARG A 379 16.77 12.02 6.22
CA ARG A 379 16.80 13.50 6.13
C ARG A 379 15.43 14.05 6.45
N ALA A 380 15.39 15.15 7.22
CA ALA A 380 14.17 15.88 7.50
C ALA A 380 14.38 17.38 7.37
N GLU A 381 13.32 18.07 7.00
CA GLU A 381 13.22 19.52 6.95
C GLU A 381 11.89 19.90 7.59
N VAL A 382 11.95 20.82 8.55
CA VAL A 382 10.77 21.37 9.22
C VAL A 382 10.84 22.91 9.20
N SER A 383 9.71 23.58 9.26
CA SER A 383 9.72 25.04 9.23
C SER A 383 8.48 25.65 9.86
N GLY A 384 8.70 26.72 10.61
CA GLY A 384 7.65 27.46 11.28
C GLY A 384 7.80 28.99 11.13
N ARG A 385 6.72 29.71 11.38
CA ARG A 385 6.76 31.17 11.43
C ARG A 385 7.12 31.60 12.84
N VAL A 386 8.14 32.43 12.96
CA VAL A 386 8.64 33.00 14.21
C VAL A 386 8.51 34.51 14.18
N THR A 387 8.22 35.09 15.35
CA THR A 387 8.21 36.53 15.53
C THR A 387 9.04 36.88 16.78
N ARG A 388 9.95 37.82 16.65
CA ARG A 388 10.77 38.29 17.79
C ARG A 388 10.79 39.82 17.88
N GLY A 389 11.01 40.31 19.08
CA GLY A 389 11.21 41.73 19.33
C GLY A 389 12.71 42.10 19.37
N VAL A 390 13.09 43.19 18.70
CA VAL A 390 14.46 43.72 18.72
C VAL A 390 14.43 45.17 19.22
N PHE A 391 15.17 45.45 20.25
CA PHE A 391 15.30 46.80 20.82
C PHE A 391 16.76 47.12 21.11
N ALA A 392 17.18 48.36 20.81
CA ALA A 392 18.57 48.76 20.95
C ALA A 392 19.01 48.98 22.43
N GLY A 393 18.08 48.98 23.37
CA GLY A 393 18.31 49.08 24.82
C GLY A 393 17.84 47.83 25.58
N ASP A 394 17.72 47.98 26.92
CA ASP A 394 17.08 46.90 27.71
C ASP A 394 15.55 46.96 27.49
N TYR A 395 14.97 45.91 26.87
CA TYR A 395 13.53 45.84 26.62
C TYR A 395 12.68 45.86 27.90
N ARG A 396 13.29 45.52 29.05
CA ARG A 396 12.63 45.58 30.37
C ARG A 396 12.32 47.01 30.80
N ASP A 397 12.99 48.00 30.21
CA ASP A 397 12.69 49.41 30.39
C ASP A 397 11.47 49.87 29.58
N LEU A 398 10.94 49.04 28.69
CA LEU A 398 9.74 49.33 27.90
C LEU A 398 8.47 48.96 28.68
N ASP A 399 7.43 49.78 28.53
CA ASP A 399 6.09 49.51 29.01
C ASP A 399 5.35 48.66 27.94
N LEU A 400 5.47 47.34 28.06
CA LEU A 400 4.97 46.36 27.13
C LEU A 400 3.79 45.57 27.73
N SER A 401 2.81 45.21 26.92
CA SER A 401 1.80 44.23 27.30
C SER A 401 2.42 42.81 27.38
N GLY A 402 1.74 41.88 28.04
CA GLY A 402 2.23 40.49 28.13
C GLY A 402 2.57 39.86 26.77
N SER A 403 1.71 40.06 25.76
CA SER A 403 1.94 39.57 24.40
C SER A 403 3.04 40.28 23.61
N GLN A 404 3.46 41.50 24.07
CA GLN A 404 4.61 42.20 23.51
C GLN A 404 5.90 41.78 24.21
N LEU A 405 5.80 41.43 25.49
CA LEU A 405 6.94 40.98 26.28
C LEU A 405 7.42 39.61 25.83
N SER A 406 6.50 38.70 25.51
CA SER A 406 6.83 37.34 25.01
C SER A 406 7.69 37.37 23.76
N LEU A 407 7.52 38.38 22.87
CA LEU A 407 8.36 38.55 21.67
C LEU A 407 9.87 38.73 22.02
N PHE A 408 10.21 39.17 23.23
CA PHE A 408 11.61 39.39 23.68
C PHE A 408 12.15 38.25 24.54
N GLU A 409 11.30 37.44 25.12
CA GLU A 409 11.69 36.47 26.15
C GLU A 409 11.58 35.02 25.65
N ASP A 410 10.45 34.63 25.06
CA ASP A 410 10.10 33.21 24.90
C ASP A 410 9.70 32.76 23.49
N ASP A 411 9.08 33.65 22.68
CA ASP A 411 8.43 33.23 21.42
C ASP A 411 9.40 32.55 20.43
N GLU A 412 10.64 33.09 20.30
CA GLU A 412 11.64 32.49 19.39
C GLU A 412 12.13 31.14 19.93
N ARG A 413 12.44 31.09 21.23
CA ARG A 413 12.94 29.87 21.88
C ARG A 413 11.89 28.75 21.87
N LEU A 414 10.62 29.06 22.16
CA LEU A 414 9.54 28.09 22.12
C LEU A 414 9.35 27.53 20.70
N ALA A 415 9.40 28.41 19.69
CA ALA A 415 9.30 27.97 18.29
C ALA A 415 10.51 27.12 17.87
N GLU A 416 11.71 27.41 18.37
CA GLU A 416 12.90 26.56 18.13
C GLU A 416 12.76 25.19 18.80
N ASP A 417 12.25 25.13 20.02
CA ASP A 417 12.03 23.88 20.75
C ASP A 417 10.96 23.04 20.03
N GLU A 418 9.80 23.63 19.64
CA GLU A 418 8.74 22.95 18.89
C GLU A 418 9.22 22.40 17.53
N LEU A 419 9.98 23.19 16.77
CA LEU A 419 10.55 22.74 15.50
C LEU A 419 11.63 21.67 15.69
N GLY A 420 12.38 21.76 16.79
CA GLY A 420 13.35 20.73 17.17
C GLY A 420 12.68 19.39 17.42
N ASP A 421 11.60 19.39 18.19
CA ASP A 421 10.81 18.19 18.49
C ASP A 421 10.21 17.61 17.18
N GLU A 422 9.58 18.42 16.31
CA GLU A 422 9.04 18.00 15.03
C GLU A 422 10.12 17.41 14.11
N LEU A 423 11.32 17.99 14.11
CA LEU A 423 12.46 17.49 13.35
C LEU A 423 12.89 16.10 13.82
N VAL A 424 13.00 15.93 15.15
CA VAL A 424 13.36 14.66 15.79
C VAL A 424 12.33 13.58 15.48
N ASP A 425 11.05 13.88 15.61
CA ASP A 425 9.95 12.95 15.30
C ASP A 425 10.00 12.51 13.83
N THR A 426 10.19 13.47 12.92
CA THR A 426 10.27 13.18 11.47
C THR A 426 11.47 12.30 11.15
N LEU A 427 12.63 12.58 11.74
CA LEU A 427 13.84 11.77 11.53
C LEU A 427 13.70 10.38 12.13
N ALA A 428 13.15 10.28 13.35
CA ALA A 428 12.91 8.99 14.01
C ALA A 428 11.97 8.10 13.19
N ALA A 429 10.86 8.67 12.68
CA ALA A 429 9.92 7.98 11.84
C ALA A 429 10.57 7.42 10.57
N ARG A 430 11.32 8.25 9.84
CA ARG A 430 12.02 7.85 8.60
C ARG A 430 13.09 6.80 8.84
N LEU A 431 13.84 6.95 9.94
CA LEU A 431 14.86 5.99 10.32
C LEU A 431 14.22 4.64 10.70
N ALA A 432 13.14 4.68 11.49
CA ALA A 432 12.40 3.49 11.90
C ALA A 432 11.85 2.73 10.69
N GLU A 433 11.20 3.42 9.76
CA GLU A 433 10.67 2.85 8.52
C GLU A 433 11.76 2.19 7.68
N HIS A 434 12.87 2.90 7.45
CA HIS A 434 13.97 2.39 6.65
C HIS A 434 14.61 1.14 7.27
N VAL A 435 14.88 1.16 8.58
CA VAL A 435 15.45 0.03 9.30
C VAL A 435 14.49 -1.16 9.30
N TYR A 436 13.21 -0.91 9.55
CA TYR A 436 12.18 -1.95 9.52
C TYR A 436 12.08 -2.62 8.15
N ASP A 437 11.93 -1.83 7.10
CA ASP A 437 11.80 -2.34 5.73
C ASP A 437 13.02 -3.15 5.28
N HIS A 438 14.21 -2.73 5.71
CA HIS A 438 15.42 -3.46 5.38
C HIS A 438 15.48 -4.80 6.13
N LEU A 439 15.28 -4.77 7.43
CA LEU A 439 15.36 -5.97 8.28
C LEU A 439 14.27 -6.99 7.93
N LEU A 440 13.07 -6.51 7.59
CA LEU A 440 11.97 -7.40 7.16
C LEU A 440 12.32 -8.20 5.90
N ARG A 441 13.17 -7.66 5.01
CA ARG A 441 13.66 -8.39 3.82
C ARG A 441 14.67 -9.49 4.14
N LEU A 442 15.33 -9.40 5.29
CA LEU A 442 16.30 -10.40 5.75
C LEU A 442 15.64 -11.58 6.47
N ILE A 443 14.35 -11.46 6.79
CA ILE A 443 13.55 -12.53 7.41
C ILE A 443 12.89 -13.33 6.30
N PRO A 444 13.29 -14.58 6.08
CA PRO A 444 12.81 -15.43 4.99
C PRO A 444 11.35 -15.89 5.15
#